data_edf949ba44aaec951c2ec36ea3bb789b
#
_entry.id   edf949ba44aaec951c2ec36ea3bb789b
#
_cell.length_a   1.000
_cell.length_b   1.000
_cell.length_c   1.000
_cell.angle_alpha   90.00
_cell.angle_beta   90.00
_cell.angle_gamma   90.00
#
_symmetry.space_group_name_H-M   'P 1'
#
loop_
_entity.id
_entity.type
_entity.pdbx_description
1 polymer ?
#
loop_
_entity_poly.entity_id
_entity_poly.type
_entity_poly.pdbx_seq_one_letter_code
_entity_poly.pdbx_strand_id
1 'polypeptide(L)'
;MSIVKKIEIDGKEVAFKASAAIPRIYRLKFQRDIYKDLRSLEKSIGDGDEENSNLDLFSLEMFENIAYIMAKHADGSIPDTPEEWLDDFNTFSIYQVLPQLIELWGLNVQTDVEAKKKLRNTEREMTTPLFLLRCVQLGLSMADLELLSIGLINDMYSESRNDDYNYAEIANQDDYDRF
;
A
#
# COMPACT_ATOMS: atom_id res chain seq x y z
N MET A 1 -11.48 -2.22 3.42
CA MET A 1 -11.59 -1.05 4.32
C MET A 1 -10.28 -0.30 4.33
N SER A 2 -10.30 1.05 4.35
CA SER A 2 -9.09 1.84 4.60
C SER A 2 -8.59 1.56 6.02
N ILE A 3 -7.27 1.57 6.22
CA ILE A 3 -6.64 1.22 7.49
C ILE A 3 -6.02 2.47 8.07
N VAL A 4 -6.25 2.73 9.36
CA VAL A 4 -5.66 3.85 10.09
C VAL A 4 -4.84 3.32 11.24
N LYS A 5 -3.60 3.79 11.37
CA LYS A 5 -2.68 3.48 12.48
C LYS A 5 -2.16 4.79 13.07
N LYS A 6 -2.06 4.86 14.39
CA LYS A 6 -1.43 5.97 15.09
C LYS A 6 -0.02 5.57 15.49
N ILE A 7 0.93 6.45 15.22
CA ILE A 7 2.36 6.26 15.51
C ILE A 7 2.83 7.46 16.30
N GLU A 8 3.58 7.22 17.35
CA GLU A 8 4.21 8.28 18.14
C GLU A 8 5.51 8.75 17.47
N ILE A 9 5.60 10.05 17.20
CA ILE A 9 6.77 10.71 16.60
C ILE A 9 7.09 11.92 17.47
N ASP A 10 8.29 11.96 18.04
CA ASP A 10 8.75 13.06 18.89
C ASP A 10 7.76 13.42 20.01
N GLY A 11 7.15 12.39 20.67
CA GLY A 11 6.15 12.57 21.72
C GLY A 11 4.77 13.04 21.23
N LYS A 12 4.55 13.14 19.92
CA LYS A 12 3.26 13.48 19.31
C LYS A 12 2.65 12.25 18.66
N GLU A 13 1.36 12.01 18.90
CA GLU A 13 0.61 10.95 18.23
C GLU A 13 0.17 11.43 16.84
N VAL A 14 0.67 10.79 15.79
CA VAL A 14 0.35 11.08 14.39
C VAL A 14 -0.46 9.95 13.80
N ALA A 15 -1.61 10.27 13.20
CA ALA A 15 -2.43 9.29 12.49
C ALA A 15 -1.93 9.12 11.06
N PHE A 16 -1.86 7.87 10.61
CA PHE A 16 -1.52 7.49 9.23
C PHE A 16 -2.66 6.67 8.64
N LYS A 17 -3.11 7.01 7.45
CA LYS A 17 -4.17 6.29 6.74
C LYS A 17 -3.64 5.67 5.46
N ALA A 18 -3.81 4.37 5.32
CA ALA A 18 -3.56 3.64 4.09
C ALA A 18 -4.88 3.24 3.42
N SER A 19 -5.01 3.57 2.14
CA SER A 19 -6.17 3.24 1.32
C SER A 19 -5.74 3.07 -0.15
N ALA A 20 -6.66 2.63 -0.99
CA ALA A 20 -6.45 2.52 -2.43
C ALA A 20 -6.28 3.90 -3.12
N ALA A 21 -6.60 5.00 -2.46
CA ALA A 21 -6.38 6.35 -2.98
C ALA A 21 -4.91 6.80 -2.95
N ILE A 22 -4.08 6.22 -2.07
CA ILE A 22 -2.68 6.63 -1.86
C ILE A 22 -1.87 6.67 -3.17
N PRO A 23 -1.89 5.67 -4.05
CA PRO A 23 -1.09 5.72 -5.28
C PRO A 23 -1.44 6.93 -6.17
N ARG A 24 -2.73 7.27 -6.27
CA ARG A 24 -3.20 8.43 -7.02
C ARG A 24 -2.76 9.73 -6.36
N ILE A 25 -2.95 9.87 -5.03
CA ILE A 25 -2.59 11.08 -4.28
C ILE A 25 -1.09 11.34 -4.39
N TYR A 26 -0.28 10.30 -4.18
CA TYR A 26 1.18 10.37 -4.31
C TYR A 26 1.60 10.85 -5.71
N ARG A 27 1.02 10.26 -6.75
CA ARG A 27 1.33 10.64 -8.13
C ARG A 27 0.96 12.08 -8.46
N LEU A 28 -0.18 12.56 -7.97
CA LEU A 28 -0.62 13.94 -8.20
C LEU A 28 0.27 14.94 -7.46
N LYS A 29 0.70 14.61 -6.24
CA LYS A 29 1.53 15.49 -5.41
C LYS A 29 2.97 15.56 -5.90
N PHE A 30 3.60 14.40 -6.12
CA PHE A 30 5.04 14.29 -6.37
C PHE A 30 5.41 13.98 -7.83
N GLN A 31 4.43 13.76 -8.71
CA GLN A 31 4.64 13.35 -10.12
C GLN A 31 5.47 12.04 -10.26
N ARG A 32 5.45 11.19 -9.22
CA ARG A 32 6.18 9.94 -9.11
C ARG A 32 5.22 8.76 -9.00
N ASP A 33 5.75 7.55 -9.09
CA ASP A 33 4.97 6.31 -8.98
C ASP A 33 5.35 5.57 -7.69
N ILE A 34 4.41 5.52 -6.72
CA ILE A 34 4.65 4.93 -5.41
C ILE A 34 5.08 3.45 -5.48
N TYR A 35 4.57 2.68 -6.46
CA TYR A 35 4.96 1.26 -6.60
C TYR A 35 6.42 1.11 -7.03
N LYS A 36 6.93 2.03 -7.85
CA LYS A 36 8.33 2.05 -8.24
C LYS A 36 9.21 2.51 -7.09
N ASP A 37 8.78 3.53 -6.38
CA ASP A 37 9.51 4.11 -5.27
C ASP A 37 9.63 3.11 -4.10
N LEU A 38 8.54 2.44 -3.73
CA LEU A 38 8.57 1.40 -2.69
C LEU A 38 9.48 0.22 -3.05
N ARG A 39 9.46 -0.22 -4.31
CA ARG A 39 10.39 -1.29 -4.75
C ARG A 39 11.86 -0.87 -4.71
N SER A 40 12.13 0.39 -5.00
CA SER A 40 13.49 0.93 -4.87
C SER A 40 13.92 0.97 -3.41
N LEU A 41 13.01 1.37 -2.52
CA LEU A 41 13.24 1.40 -1.07
C LEU A 41 13.49 -0.02 -0.52
N GLU A 42 12.66 -0.99 -0.90
CA GLU A 42 12.82 -2.40 -0.50
C GLU A 42 14.18 -2.97 -0.92
N LYS A 43 14.64 -2.66 -2.13
CA LYS A 43 15.96 -3.07 -2.61
C LYS A 43 17.10 -2.44 -1.80
N SER A 44 16.99 -1.15 -1.49
CA SER A 44 18.00 -0.42 -0.69
C SER A 44 18.12 -0.95 0.74
N ILE A 45 17.03 -1.50 1.30
CA ILE A 45 17.01 -2.12 2.63
C ILE A 45 17.51 -3.56 2.56
N GLY A 46 17.17 -4.32 1.50
CA GLY A 46 17.45 -5.75 1.36
C GLY A 46 18.88 -6.10 0.92
N ASP A 47 19.56 -5.20 0.22
CA ASP A 47 20.95 -5.39 -0.25
C ASP A 47 22.02 -4.94 0.79
N GLY A 48 21.59 -4.48 1.95
CA GLY A 48 22.49 -4.02 3.01
C GLY A 48 23.08 -5.18 3.81
N ASP A 49 24.38 -5.47 3.62
CA ASP A 49 25.21 -5.98 4.69
C ASP A 49 25.03 -5.05 5.91
N GLU A 50 24.82 -5.60 7.10
CA GLU A 50 24.48 -4.88 8.33
C GLU A 50 25.41 -3.70 8.67
N GLU A 51 26.57 -3.57 8.02
CA GLU A 51 27.56 -2.51 8.22
C GLU A 51 27.41 -1.30 7.26
N ASN A 52 26.58 -1.36 6.22
CA ASN A 52 26.42 -0.28 5.23
C ASN A 52 24.95 -0.02 4.84
N SER A 53 24.07 0.19 5.81
CA SER A 53 22.73 0.73 5.54
C SER A 53 22.82 2.22 5.18
N ASN A 54 23.48 2.53 4.07
CA ASN A 54 23.41 3.85 3.46
C ASN A 54 22.03 4.00 2.80
N LEU A 55 21.00 4.31 3.59
CA LEU A 55 19.84 5.00 3.07
C LEU A 55 20.37 6.27 2.41
N ASP A 56 20.45 6.27 1.10
CA ASP A 56 20.86 7.46 0.38
C ASP A 56 19.80 8.56 0.58
N LEU A 57 20.19 9.82 0.34
CA LEU A 57 19.29 10.97 0.49
C LEU A 57 17.99 10.81 -0.30
N PHE A 58 18.05 10.09 -1.42
CA PHE A 58 16.90 9.83 -2.26
C PHE A 58 15.90 8.85 -1.60
N SER A 59 16.40 7.83 -0.92
CA SER A 59 15.57 6.88 -0.15
C SER A 59 14.93 7.55 1.07
N LEU A 60 15.63 8.50 1.70
CA LEU A 60 15.10 9.30 2.80
C LEU A 60 13.94 10.18 2.33
N GLU A 61 14.14 10.98 1.29
CA GLU A 61 13.10 11.84 0.71
C GLU A 61 11.87 11.04 0.27
N MET A 62 12.09 9.89 -0.35
CA MET A 62 11.03 8.99 -0.77
C MET A 62 10.18 8.51 0.41
N PHE A 63 10.83 8.12 1.51
CA PHE A 63 10.16 7.70 2.73
C PHE A 63 9.38 8.84 3.37
N GLU A 64 9.97 10.01 3.51
CA GLU A 64 9.32 11.20 4.05
C GLU A 64 8.07 11.57 3.25
N ASN A 65 8.14 11.51 1.94
CA ASN A 65 7.03 11.77 1.05
C ASN A 65 5.89 10.73 1.23
N ILE A 66 6.21 9.45 1.41
CA ILE A 66 5.21 8.40 1.67
C ILE A 66 4.56 8.61 3.05
N ALA A 67 5.37 8.87 4.08
CA ALA A 67 4.88 9.16 5.42
C ALA A 67 3.95 10.38 5.43
N TYR A 68 4.39 11.47 4.82
CA TYR A 68 3.59 12.68 4.67
C TYR A 68 2.24 12.44 4.01
N ILE A 69 2.20 11.73 2.87
CA ILE A 69 0.93 11.46 2.17
C ILE A 69 -0.02 10.65 3.03
N MET A 70 0.47 9.65 3.76
CA MET A 70 -0.36 8.84 4.64
C MET A 70 -0.89 9.64 5.84
N ALA A 71 -0.05 10.53 6.40
CA ALA A 71 -0.44 11.42 7.49
C ALA A 71 -1.46 12.48 7.01
N LYS A 72 -1.17 13.16 5.91
CA LYS A 72 -2.08 14.16 5.29
C LYS A 72 -3.42 13.55 4.88
N HIS A 73 -3.42 12.29 4.44
CA HIS A 73 -4.64 11.54 4.11
C HIS A 73 -5.46 11.15 5.35
N ALA A 74 -4.82 10.99 6.51
CA ALA A 74 -5.49 10.75 7.79
C ALA A 74 -6.03 12.03 8.40
N ASP A 75 -5.27 13.13 8.31
CA ASP A 75 -5.59 14.43 8.91
C ASP A 75 -5.37 15.56 7.90
N GLY A 76 -6.46 16.12 7.39
CA GLY A 76 -6.43 17.23 6.44
C GLY A 76 -5.85 18.54 7.00
N SER A 77 -5.70 18.68 8.32
CA SER A 77 -5.12 19.87 8.97
C SER A 77 -3.58 19.96 8.88
N ILE A 78 -2.93 18.84 8.56
CA ILE A 78 -1.48 18.79 8.31
C ILE A 78 -1.09 19.81 7.21
N PRO A 79 0.08 20.49 7.31
CA PRO A 79 0.56 21.42 6.29
C PRO A 79 0.51 20.87 4.86
N ASP A 80 0.54 21.78 3.87
CA ASP A 80 0.39 21.38 2.47
C ASP A 80 1.69 20.88 1.83
N THR A 81 2.83 21.00 2.52
CA THR A 81 4.13 20.50 2.06
C THR A 81 4.75 19.52 3.05
N PRO A 82 5.53 18.52 2.59
CA PRO A 82 6.25 17.62 3.48
C PRO A 82 7.23 18.36 4.39
N GLU A 83 7.91 19.38 3.86
CA GLU A 83 8.92 20.17 4.57
C GLU A 83 8.29 20.89 5.77
N GLU A 84 7.18 21.61 5.56
CA GLU A 84 6.46 22.28 6.66
C GLU A 84 5.95 21.30 7.71
N TRP A 85 5.51 20.10 7.29
CA TRP A 85 5.07 19.06 8.21
C TRP A 85 6.22 18.46 9.02
N LEU A 86 7.37 18.24 8.39
CA LEU A 86 8.58 17.73 9.06
C LEU A 86 9.15 18.72 10.07
N ASP A 87 9.03 20.03 9.81
CA ASP A 87 9.45 21.10 10.70
C ASP A 87 8.66 21.12 12.04
N ASP A 88 7.50 20.47 12.09
CA ASP A 88 6.73 20.27 13.32
C ASP A 88 7.40 19.32 14.34
N PHE A 89 8.43 18.57 13.92
CA PHE A 89 9.13 17.59 14.74
C PHE A 89 10.58 18.03 14.97
N ASN A 90 11.05 17.97 16.23
CA ASN A 90 12.49 18.16 16.52
C ASN A 90 13.32 16.98 16.02
N THR A 91 12.73 15.78 16.00
CA THR A 91 13.37 14.57 15.51
C THR A 91 12.33 13.69 14.80
N PHE A 92 12.48 13.55 13.50
CA PHE A 92 11.74 12.57 12.72
C PHE A 92 12.60 11.31 12.53
N SER A 93 12.43 10.35 13.45
CA SER A 93 13.24 9.11 13.41
C SER A 93 12.70 8.14 12.36
N ILE A 94 13.32 8.12 11.21
CA ILE A 94 12.99 7.20 10.11
C ILE A 94 13.05 5.72 10.56
N TYR A 95 14.03 5.35 11.37
CA TYR A 95 14.21 3.98 11.86
C TYR A 95 13.06 3.50 12.76
N GLN A 96 12.37 4.40 13.44
CA GLN A 96 11.22 4.07 14.29
C GLN A 96 9.91 4.05 13.50
N VAL A 97 9.76 4.94 12.53
CA VAL A 97 8.51 5.15 11.78
C VAL A 97 8.42 4.21 10.58
N LEU A 98 9.52 4.00 9.85
CA LEU A 98 9.55 3.20 8.62
C LEU A 98 9.01 1.77 8.79
N PRO A 99 9.40 0.97 9.80
CA PRO A 99 8.87 -0.39 9.96
C PRO A 99 7.35 -0.41 10.15
N GLN A 100 6.81 0.57 10.86
CA GLN A 100 5.38 0.68 11.13
C GLN A 100 4.59 1.11 9.90
N LEU A 101 5.16 1.94 9.03
CA LEU A 101 4.55 2.32 7.75
C LEU A 101 4.62 1.20 6.72
N ILE A 102 5.71 0.42 6.70
CA ILE A 102 5.82 -0.79 5.86
C ILE A 102 4.74 -1.81 6.28
N GLU A 103 4.55 -2.02 7.58
CA GLU A 103 3.48 -2.89 8.07
C GLU A 103 2.10 -2.38 7.64
N LEU A 104 1.82 -1.09 7.83
CA LEU A 104 0.56 -0.46 7.42
C LEU A 104 0.33 -0.57 5.91
N TRP A 105 1.37 -0.39 5.10
CA TRP A 105 1.30 -0.59 3.66
C TRP A 105 1.07 -2.06 3.31
N GLY A 106 1.76 -2.98 3.99
CA GLY A 106 1.56 -4.42 3.85
C GLY A 106 0.10 -4.83 4.05
N LEU A 107 -0.53 -4.35 5.12
CA LEU A 107 -1.96 -4.57 5.38
C LEU A 107 -2.85 -3.99 4.26
N ASN A 108 -2.48 -2.82 3.71
CA ASN A 108 -3.26 -2.19 2.63
C ASN A 108 -3.19 -2.96 1.30
N VAL A 109 -2.11 -3.68 1.03
CA VAL A 109 -1.93 -4.47 -0.20
C VAL A 109 -2.25 -5.95 -0.02
N GLN A 110 -2.51 -6.40 1.20
CA GLN A 110 -2.84 -7.78 1.51
C GLN A 110 -4.07 -8.24 0.72
N THR A 111 -3.97 -9.40 0.11
CA THR A 111 -5.04 -10.08 -0.64
C THR A 111 -5.46 -11.33 0.10
N ASP A 112 -6.76 -11.57 0.18
CA ASP A 112 -7.36 -12.77 0.80
C ASP A 112 -7.67 -13.83 -0.25
N VAL A 113 -7.84 -13.43 -1.51
CA VAL A 113 -8.10 -14.35 -2.62
C VAL A 113 -6.79 -14.96 -3.07
N GLU A 114 -6.64 -16.25 -2.81
CA GLU A 114 -5.60 -17.01 -3.50
C GLU A 114 -5.92 -17.04 -5.00
N ALA A 115 -5.33 -16.11 -5.73
CA ALA A 115 -5.39 -16.10 -7.20
C ALA A 115 -4.63 -17.32 -7.74
N LYS A 116 -5.18 -18.53 -7.49
CA LYS A 116 -4.57 -19.81 -7.84
C LYS A 116 -4.51 -19.98 -9.35
N LYS A 117 -3.30 -19.82 -9.86
CA LYS A 117 -2.72 -20.55 -11.04
C LYS A 117 -3.27 -20.32 -12.45
N LYS A 118 -4.31 -19.55 -12.71
CA LYS A 118 -4.77 -19.30 -14.09
C LYS A 118 -4.80 -17.84 -14.55
N LEU A 119 -4.63 -16.87 -13.67
CA LEU A 119 -4.22 -15.55 -14.14
C LEU A 119 -2.90 -15.77 -14.86
N ARG A 120 -2.87 -15.57 -16.18
CA ARG A 120 -1.61 -15.48 -16.91
C ARG A 120 -0.72 -14.57 -16.07
N ASN A 121 0.38 -15.13 -15.56
CA ASN A 121 1.40 -14.37 -14.87
C ASN A 121 1.75 -13.23 -15.81
N THR A 122 1.13 -12.08 -15.65
CA THR A 122 1.52 -10.92 -16.45
C THR A 122 2.85 -10.53 -15.86
N GLU A 123 3.94 -10.70 -16.60
CA GLU A 123 5.28 -10.17 -16.30
C GLU A 123 5.26 -8.64 -16.11
N ARG A 124 4.06 -8.08 -16.11
CA ARG A 124 3.79 -6.66 -16.05
C ARG A 124 3.80 -6.19 -14.61
N GLU A 125 4.82 -5.45 -14.25
CA GLU A 125 4.93 -4.83 -12.94
C GLU A 125 3.77 -3.89 -12.63
N MET A 126 3.31 -3.90 -11.37
CA MET A 126 2.30 -2.96 -10.90
C MET A 126 2.84 -1.54 -10.94
N THR A 127 2.03 -0.63 -11.46
CA THR A 127 2.26 0.81 -11.49
C THR A 127 0.95 1.52 -11.16
N THR A 128 1.02 2.79 -10.74
CA THR A 128 -0.18 3.59 -10.46
C THR A 128 -1.15 3.64 -11.65
N PRO A 129 -0.72 3.89 -12.92
CA PRO A 129 -1.64 3.84 -14.06
C PRO A 129 -2.31 2.49 -14.26
N LEU A 130 -1.57 1.38 -14.08
CA LEU A 130 -2.14 0.03 -14.20
C LEU A 130 -3.17 -0.25 -13.11
N PHE A 131 -2.88 0.15 -11.88
CA PHE A 131 -3.80 0.03 -10.76
C PHE A 131 -5.10 0.82 -11.01
N LEU A 132 -4.97 2.10 -11.38
CA LEU A 132 -6.14 2.94 -11.67
C LEU A 132 -6.96 2.42 -12.87
N LEU A 133 -6.30 1.85 -13.89
CA LEU A 133 -7.01 1.21 -14.99
C LEU A 133 -7.86 0.02 -14.50
N ARG A 134 -7.34 -0.79 -13.58
CA ARG A 134 -8.11 -1.89 -12.96
C ARG A 134 -9.31 -1.38 -12.19
N CYS A 135 -9.15 -0.29 -11.41
CA CYS A 135 -10.26 0.34 -10.70
C CYS A 135 -11.37 0.78 -11.66
N VAL A 136 -11.01 1.43 -12.77
CA VAL A 136 -11.98 1.84 -13.80
C VAL A 136 -12.68 0.65 -14.45
N GLN A 137 -11.94 -0.45 -14.72
CA GLN A 137 -12.51 -1.68 -15.28
C GLN A 137 -13.52 -2.35 -14.33
N LEU A 138 -13.34 -2.17 -13.02
CA LEU A 138 -14.30 -2.62 -11.99
C LEU A 138 -15.47 -1.64 -11.79
N GLY A 139 -15.50 -0.51 -12.49
CA GLY A 139 -16.52 0.53 -12.33
C GLY A 139 -16.37 1.38 -11.06
N LEU A 140 -15.20 1.34 -10.40
CA LEU A 140 -14.94 2.12 -9.19
C LEU A 140 -14.69 3.59 -9.53
N SER A 141 -15.30 4.48 -8.74
CA SER A 141 -15.03 5.91 -8.75
C SER A 141 -13.77 6.24 -7.95
N MET A 142 -13.22 7.44 -8.15
CA MET A 142 -12.08 7.91 -7.35
C MET A 142 -12.41 8.09 -5.87
N ALA A 143 -13.67 8.35 -5.53
CA ALA A 143 -14.13 8.46 -4.14
C ALA A 143 -14.15 7.09 -3.44
N ASP A 144 -14.48 6.01 -4.15
CA ASP A 144 -14.50 4.66 -3.58
C ASP A 144 -13.11 4.23 -3.11
N LEU A 145 -12.05 4.71 -3.77
CA LEU A 145 -10.67 4.36 -3.41
C LEU A 145 -10.26 4.83 -2.01
N GLU A 146 -10.93 5.82 -1.46
CA GLU A 146 -10.68 6.30 -0.10
C GLU A 146 -11.20 5.35 0.99
N LEU A 147 -12.15 4.50 0.62
CA LEU A 147 -12.83 3.55 1.52
C LEU A 147 -12.27 2.13 1.41
N LEU A 148 -11.58 1.82 0.30
CA LEU A 148 -11.10 0.49 -0.04
C LEU A 148 -9.59 0.36 0.21
N SER A 149 -9.12 -0.87 0.42
CA SER A 149 -7.71 -1.21 0.38
C SER A 149 -7.28 -1.61 -1.04
N ILE A 150 -5.99 -1.52 -1.32
CA ILE A 150 -5.40 -1.97 -2.60
C ILE A 150 -5.61 -3.47 -2.75
N GLY A 151 -5.43 -4.25 -1.67
CA GLY A 151 -5.63 -5.69 -1.65
C GLY A 151 -7.04 -6.07 -2.10
N LEU A 152 -8.06 -5.49 -1.47
CA LEU A 152 -9.46 -5.77 -1.83
C LEU A 152 -9.77 -5.46 -3.30
N ILE A 153 -9.24 -4.36 -3.85
CA ILE A 153 -9.42 -4.06 -5.29
C ILE A 153 -8.72 -5.10 -6.16
N ASN A 154 -7.54 -5.57 -5.77
CA ASN A 154 -6.85 -6.64 -6.49
C ASN A 154 -7.64 -7.95 -6.42
N ASP A 155 -8.24 -8.27 -5.27
CA ASP A 155 -9.13 -9.42 -5.12
C ASP A 155 -10.36 -9.30 -6.02
N MET A 156 -11.05 -8.16 -6.00
CA MET A 156 -12.20 -7.90 -6.89
C MET A 156 -11.80 -8.03 -8.36
N TYR A 157 -10.62 -7.55 -8.74
CA TYR A 157 -10.14 -7.67 -10.12
C TYR A 157 -9.82 -9.13 -10.49
N SER A 158 -9.29 -9.90 -9.55
CA SER A 158 -9.04 -11.33 -9.73
C SER A 158 -10.35 -12.08 -9.90
N GLU A 159 -11.32 -11.87 -9.03
CA GLU A 159 -12.63 -12.49 -9.09
C GLU A 159 -13.41 -12.12 -10.36
N SER A 160 -13.34 -10.89 -10.82
CA SER A 160 -14.00 -10.48 -12.07
C SER A 160 -13.53 -11.23 -13.33
N ARG A 161 -12.48 -12.05 -13.20
CA ARG A 161 -11.89 -12.87 -14.27
C ARG A 161 -11.97 -14.37 -14.01
N ASN A 162 -12.56 -14.74 -12.88
CA ASN A 162 -12.63 -16.13 -12.40
C ASN A 162 -14.00 -16.79 -12.61
N ASP A 163 -14.89 -16.23 -13.41
CA ASP A 163 -16.25 -16.77 -13.65
C ASP A 163 -16.24 -18.22 -14.15
N ASP A 164 -15.17 -18.66 -14.81
CA ASP A 164 -14.99 -20.05 -15.28
C ASP A 164 -14.23 -20.94 -14.28
N TYR A 165 -13.93 -20.42 -13.08
CA TYR A 165 -13.14 -21.15 -12.09
C TYR A 165 -14.04 -21.99 -11.18
N ASN A 166 -13.95 -23.30 -11.29
CA ASN A 166 -14.55 -24.22 -10.32
C ASN A 166 -13.73 -24.19 -9.02
N TYR A 167 -14.22 -23.45 -8.04
CA TYR A 167 -13.68 -23.53 -6.67
C TYR A 167 -13.82 -24.95 -6.16
N ALA A 168 -12.81 -25.45 -5.41
CA ALA A 168 -12.94 -26.71 -4.70
C ALA A 168 -14.17 -26.58 -3.77
N GLU A 169 -15.16 -27.42 -4.00
CA GLU A 169 -16.33 -27.47 -3.11
C GLU A 169 -15.84 -27.76 -1.69
N ILE A 170 -16.29 -26.95 -0.72
CA ILE A 170 -16.06 -27.28 0.68
C ILE A 170 -16.70 -28.61 0.92
N ALA A 171 -15.90 -29.61 1.37
CA ALA A 171 -16.42 -30.94 1.69
C ALA A 171 -17.64 -30.79 2.62
N ASN A 172 -18.77 -31.29 2.18
CA ASN A 172 -19.99 -31.30 2.95
C ASN A 172 -20.12 -32.62 3.74
N GLN A 173 -21.11 -32.73 4.59
CA GLN A 173 -21.29 -33.94 5.43
C GLN A 173 -21.41 -35.21 4.61
N ASP A 174 -22.01 -35.16 3.42
CA ASP A 174 -22.20 -36.33 2.54
C ASP A 174 -20.86 -36.83 1.96
N ASP A 175 -19.84 -35.97 1.88
CA ASP A 175 -18.49 -36.35 1.46
C ASP A 175 -17.75 -37.11 2.57
N TYR A 176 -18.06 -36.79 3.84
CA TYR A 176 -17.52 -37.52 4.99
C TYR A 176 -18.14 -38.91 5.15
N ASP A 177 -19.44 -39.05 4.83
CA ASP A 177 -20.19 -40.30 5.02
C ASP A 177 -19.89 -41.34 3.91
N ARG A 178 -19.04 -40.96 2.92
CA ARG A 178 -18.59 -41.86 1.83
C ARG A 178 -17.29 -42.61 2.11
N PHE A 179 -16.64 -42.33 3.25
CA PHE A 179 -15.45 -43.02 3.71
C PHE A 179 -15.76 -43.89 4.92
#